data_1e5e89a279d5084857f5d2297e68b6aa
#
_entry.id   1e5e89a279d5084857f5d2297e68b6aa
#
_cell.length_a   1.000
_cell.length_b   1.000
_cell.length_c   1.000
_cell.angle_alpha   90.00
_cell.angle_beta   90.00
_cell.angle_gamma   90.00
#
_symmetry.space_group_name_H-M   'P 1'
#
loop_
_entity.id
_entity.type
_entity.pdbx_description
1 polymer ?
#
loop_
_entity_poly.entity_id
_entity_poly.type
_entity_poly.pdbx_seq_one_letter_code
_entity_poly.pdbx_strand_id
1 'polypeptide(L)' 'MLYLSEVLLQHHDIETFEQLLEVVQTRAQSEMFFKIDVKPTYPDTPANWEDRLEGAFVGIHSVTR' A
#
# COMPACT_ATOMS: atom_id res chain seq x y z
N MET A 1 -9.62 9.62 -0.02
CA MET A 1 -9.36 8.29 -0.57
C MET A 1 -7.90 8.19 -1.05
N LEU A 2 -7.26 7.10 -0.75
CA LEU A 2 -5.88 6.87 -1.16
C LEU A 2 -5.85 5.98 -2.40
N TYR A 3 -5.24 6.47 -3.48
CA TYR A 3 -5.03 5.68 -4.68
C TYR A 3 -3.62 5.14 -4.71
N LEU A 4 -3.45 3.88 -5.08
CA LEU A 4 -2.11 3.31 -5.18
C LEU A 4 -1.26 4.06 -6.20
N SER A 5 -1.86 4.49 -7.30
CA SER A 5 -1.12 5.25 -8.31
C SER A 5 -0.55 6.55 -7.72
N GLU A 6 -1.28 7.20 -6.82
CA GLU A 6 -0.79 8.40 -6.15
C GLU A 6 0.42 8.08 -5.29
N VAL A 7 0.35 6.97 -4.55
CA VAL A 7 1.46 6.57 -3.70
C VAL A 7 2.71 6.36 -4.54
N LEU A 8 2.56 5.69 -5.67
CA LEU A 8 3.72 5.42 -6.53
C LEU A 8 4.29 6.69 -7.14
N LEU A 9 3.42 7.65 -7.47
CA LEU A 9 3.89 8.93 -8.02
C LEU A 9 4.60 9.79 -6.98
N GLN A 10 4.11 9.77 -5.75
CA GLN A 10 4.66 10.59 -4.69
C GLN A 10 5.89 9.99 -4.04
N HIS A 11 6.05 8.68 -4.14
CA HIS A 11 7.14 7.95 -3.47
C HIS A 11 7.94 7.15 -4.49
N HIS A 12 8.51 7.85 -5.48
CA HIS A 12 9.28 7.16 -6.51
C HIS A 12 10.67 6.75 -6.01
N ASP A 13 10.97 7.01 -4.76
CA ASP A 13 12.17 6.49 -4.10
C ASP A 13 11.98 5.05 -3.61
N ILE A 14 10.74 4.52 -3.71
CA ILE A 14 10.47 3.13 -3.34
C ILE A 14 11.14 2.21 -4.34
N GLU A 15 11.88 1.22 -3.85
CA GLU A 15 12.59 0.26 -4.70
C GLU A 15 12.10 -1.17 -4.53
N THR A 16 11.35 -1.45 -3.46
CA THR A 16 10.90 -2.80 -3.18
C THR A 16 9.43 -2.79 -2.77
N PHE A 17 8.79 -3.96 -2.90
CA PHE A 17 7.41 -4.11 -2.46
C PHE A 17 7.28 -3.93 -0.95
N GLU A 18 8.27 -4.38 -0.19
CA GLU A 18 8.25 -4.20 1.26
C GLU A 18 8.20 -2.72 1.64
N GLN A 19 8.99 -1.90 0.93
CA GLN A 19 8.96 -0.46 1.18
C GLN A 19 7.59 0.12 0.84
N LEU A 20 6.97 -0.38 -0.22
CA LEU A 20 5.63 0.07 -0.59
C LEU A 20 4.63 -0.24 0.52
N LEU A 21 4.71 -1.43 1.10
CA LEU A 21 3.82 -1.80 2.20
C LEU A 21 3.97 -0.85 3.38
N GLU A 22 5.21 -0.46 3.70
CA GLU A 22 5.44 0.46 4.79
C GLU A 22 4.82 1.82 4.53
N VAL A 23 4.94 2.31 3.30
CA VAL A 23 4.35 3.60 2.93
C VAL A 23 2.82 3.52 3.02
N VAL A 24 2.24 2.43 2.53
CA VAL A 24 0.79 2.26 2.60
C VAL A 24 0.31 2.24 4.04
N GLN A 25 1.05 1.55 4.92
CA GLN A 25 0.70 1.53 6.35
C GLN A 25 0.73 2.92 6.95
N THR A 26 1.74 3.70 6.61
CA THR A 26 1.86 5.07 7.12
C THR A 26 0.72 5.95 6.62
N ARG A 27 0.43 5.87 5.32
CA ARG A 27 -0.64 6.68 4.74
C ARG A 27 -2.02 6.25 5.24
N ALA A 28 -2.17 4.98 5.59
CA ALA A 28 -3.46 4.46 6.09
C ALA A 28 -3.91 5.15 7.37
N GLN A 29 -2.98 5.71 8.13
CA GLN A 29 -3.32 6.39 9.38
C GLN A 29 -4.18 7.62 9.16
N SER A 30 -4.09 8.23 7.99
CA SER A 30 -4.83 9.45 7.69
C SER A 30 -5.87 9.26 6.57
N GLU A 31 -6.09 8.03 6.13
CA GLU A 31 -7.02 7.75 5.04
C GLU A 31 -8.06 6.73 5.47
N MET A 32 -9.29 6.91 4.97
CA MET A 32 -10.38 5.99 5.30
C MET A 32 -10.51 4.88 4.24
N PHE A 33 -10.15 5.17 3.00
CA PHE A 33 -10.36 4.24 1.89
C PHE A 33 -9.12 4.14 1.04
N PHE A 34 -8.92 2.96 0.47
CA PHE A 34 -7.76 2.66 -0.36
C PHE A 34 -8.24 2.00 -1.64
N LYS A 35 -7.78 2.49 -2.78
CA LYS A 35 -8.12 1.92 -4.07
C LYS A 35 -6.84 1.49 -4.79
N ILE A 36 -6.82 0.21 -5.18
CA ILE A 36 -5.71 -0.36 -5.94
C ILE A 36 -6.08 -0.23 -7.41
N ASP A 37 -5.55 0.80 -8.05
CA ASP A 37 -5.88 1.12 -9.43
C ASP A 37 -4.75 0.82 -10.40
N VAL A 38 -3.62 0.37 -9.92
CA VAL A 38 -2.48 -0.03 -10.75
C VAL A 38 -1.77 -1.21 -10.09
N LYS A 39 -0.92 -1.89 -10.85
CA LYS A 39 -0.13 -2.99 -10.33
C LYS A 39 1.31 -2.54 -10.10
N PRO A 40 1.85 -2.73 -8.88
CA PRO A 40 3.26 -2.44 -8.66
C PRO A 40 4.14 -3.48 -9.36
N THR A 41 5.32 -3.05 -9.80
CA THR A 41 6.20 -3.91 -10.58
C THR A 41 7.60 -3.95 -9.99
N TYR A 42 7.69 -4.08 -8.67
CA TYR A 42 8.99 -4.20 -8.00
C TYR A 42 9.50 -5.62 -8.14
N PRO A 43 10.82 -5.83 -8.02
CA PRO A 43 11.39 -7.17 -8.17
C PRO A 43 10.80 -8.18 -7.20
N ASP A 44 10.42 -7.76 -6.00
CA ASP A 44 9.88 -8.63 -4.97
C ASP A 44 8.36 -8.60 -4.87
N THR A 45 7.65 -8.07 -5.89
CA THR A 45 6.20 -8.05 -5.89
C THR A 45 5.66 -9.48 -5.95
N PRO A 46 4.95 -9.94 -4.90
CA PRO A 46 4.49 -11.34 -4.87
C PRO A 46 3.21 -11.53 -5.69
N ALA A 47 2.83 -12.79 -5.89
CA ALA A 47 1.61 -13.09 -6.63
C ALA A 47 0.37 -12.58 -5.90
N ASN A 48 0.40 -12.57 -4.58
CA ASN A 48 -0.73 -12.09 -3.77
C ASN A 48 -0.57 -10.62 -3.38
N TRP A 49 -0.02 -9.82 -4.27
CA TRP A 49 0.32 -8.43 -3.97
C TRP A 49 -0.92 -7.61 -3.57
N GLU A 50 -2.07 -7.90 -4.16
CA GLU A 50 -3.30 -7.17 -3.82
C GLU A 50 -3.70 -7.42 -2.38
N ASP A 51 -3.69 -8.69 -1.98
CA ASP A 51 -4.03 -9.05 -0.60
C ASP A 51 -3.06 -8.43 0.39
N ARG A 52 -1.77 -8.41 0.03
CA ARG A 52 -0.76 -7.84 0.91
C ARG A 52 -0.97 -6.34 1.08
N LEU A 53 -1.31 -5.63 0.00
CA LEU A 53 -1.56 -4.20 0.08
C LEU A 53 -2.81 -3.90 0.88
N GLU A 54 -3.87 -4.65 0.65
CA GLU A 54 -5.10 -4.47 1.43
C GLU A 54 -4.85 -4.74 2.90
N GLY A 55 -4.09 -5.78 3.20
CA GLY A 55 -3.75 -6.10 4.57
C GLY A 55 -2.96 -5.00 5.25
N ALA A 56 -2.02 -4.41 4.51
CA ALA A 56 -1.22 -3.31 5.05
C ALA A 56 -2.09 -2.10 5.39
N PHE A 57 -3.07 -1.80 4.54
CA PHE A 57 -3.97 -0.67 4.76
C PHE A 57 -4.96 -0.98 5.88
N VAL A 58 -5.64 -2.10 5.78
CA VAL A 58 -6.71 -2.47 6.72
C VAL A 58 -6.15 -2.78 8.10
N GLY A 59 -4.92 -3.28 8.17
CA GLY A 59 -4.30 -3.61 9.44
C GLY A 59 -4.26 -2.44 10.41
N ILE A 60 -4.08 -1.23 9.88
CA ILE A 60 -4.07 -0.03 10.72
C ILE A 60 -5.44 0.21 11.32
N HIS A 61 -6.50 -0.05 10.55
CA HIS A 61 -7.85 0.24 10.99
C HIS A 61 -8.50 -0.89 11.78
N SER A 62 -7.90 -2.08 11.75
CA SER A 62 -8.51 -3.25 12.37
C SER A 62 -7.86 -3.65 13.68
N VAL A 63 -6.90 -2.88 14.18
CA VAL A 63 -6.20 -3.25 15.42
C VAL A 63 -7.00 -2.96 16.67
N THR A 64 -8.04 -2.21 16.56
CA THR A 64 -8.86 -1.87 17.71
C THR A 64 -9.84 -3.00 18.00
N ARG A 65 -9.60 -3.68 19.01
CA ARG A 65 -10.51 -4.76 19.42
C ARG A 65 -10.52 -4.86 20.89
#